data_cb2091c367e64310dcdde014824befd9
#
_entry.id   cb2091c367e64310dcdde014824befd9
#
_cell.length_a   1.000
_cell.length_b   1.000
_cell.length_c   1.000
_cell.angle_alpha   90.00
_cell.angle_beta   90.00
_cell.angle_gamma   90.00
#
_symmetry.space_group_name_H-M   'P 1'
#
loop_
_entity.id
_entity.type
_entity.pdbx_description
1 polymer ?
#
loop_
_entity_poly.entity_id
_entity_poly.type
_entity_poly.pdbx_seq_one_letter_code
_entity_poly.pdbx_strand_id
1 'polypeptide(L)'
;MKTTDLRVRRAITAMAAGRAVVVTDETEGHVVFAAEAATTALLAFTIRHTSGYVRVALPGNECERLNLPPMCHGDTSHCVSVDVRGTGTGISARDRARTIAALASAKSAAADFLRPGHVAPMRAESDGVLRRPRPAEAAVDLAYLAGHRRAAALCEIVSRRNPARMARGAELVEFAVEHALPLVSIGELVAYRRRTEPQVVRLTETVLPTWAGTSRVIGFRDVHQGGEHLAVIIGAAGAGVPVPLHVHVECLTGDVFGSKACRCGGELNGALNQMSAQGSGVVVYLRPPGPPRACGLFARDVAGELISDTVAWMLRDLGVYELKLSDDMPGFGLVMFGAIREVVHEAS
;
A
#
# COMPACT_ATOMS: atom_id res chain seq x y z
N MET A 1 -11.19 12.78 -11.26
CA MET A 1 -9.96 11.93 -11.21
C MET A 1 -8.84 12.80 -10.67
N LYS A 2 -8.19 12.39 -9.56
CA LYS A 2 -7.12 13.20 -8.95
C LYS A 2 -5.88 13.22 -9.86
N THR A 3 -5.15 14.34 -9.89
CA THR A 3 -3.91 14.49 -10.67
C THR A 3 -2.87 13.40 -10.34
N THR A 4 -2.83 12.94 -9.08
CA THR A 4 -1.99 11.85 -8.57
C THR A 4 -2.29 10.51 -9.24
N ASP A 5 -3.57 10.18 -9.46
CA ASP A 5 -3.97 8.94 -10.13
C ASP A 5 -3.50 8.92 -11.59
N LEU A 6 -3.47 10.08 -12.24
CA LEU A 6 -3.00 10.20 -13.62
C LEU A 6 -1.50 9.88 -13.73
N ARG A 7 -0.68 10.33 -12.75
CA ARG A 7 0.75 10.02 -12.74
C ARG A 7 1.01 8.52 -12.56
N VAL A 8 0.34 7.88 -11.62
CA VAL A 8 0.46 6.43 -11.41
C VAL A 8 0.03 5.67 -12.66
N ARG A 9 -1.10 6.02 -13.27
CA ARG A 9 -1.57 5.37 -14.51
C ARG A 9 -0.60 5.55 -15.68
N ARG A 10 0.03 6.71 -15.82
CA ARG A 10 1.07 6.94 -16.83
C ARG A 10 2.29 6.05 -16.59
N ALA A 11 2.72 5.88 -15.32
CA ALA A 11 3.81 4.98 -14.96
C ALA A 11 3.45 3.52 -15.30
N ILE A 12 2.26 3.05 -14.93
CA ILE A 12 1.74 1.72 -15.25
C ILE A 12 1.73 1.50 -16.77
N THR A 13 1.17 2.44 -17.54
CA THR A 13 1.11 2.33 -19.01
C THR A 13 2.50 2.28 -19.65
N ALA A 14 3.44 3.07 -19.14
CA ALA A 14 4.82 3.06 -19.63
C ALA A 14 5.50 1.72 -19.34
N MET A 15 5.34 1.20 -18.14
CA MET A 15 5.91 -0.08 -17.74
C MET A 15 5.28 -1.26 -18.52
N ALA A 16 3.97 -1.25 -18.76
CA ALA A 16 3.28 -2.23 -19.60
C ALA A 16 3.81 -2.23 -21.05
N ALA A 17 4.27 -1.07 -21.54
CA ALA A 17 4.92 -0.94 -22.84
C ALA A 17 6.43 -1.27 -22.82
N GLY A 18 6.95 -1.87 -21.74
CA GLY A 18 8.36 -2.23 -21.58
C GLY A 18 9.31 -1.04 -21.39
N ARG A 19 8.78 0.13 -21.03
CA ARG A 19 9.58 1.34 -20.78
C ARG A 19 9.91 1.51 -19.31
N ALA A 20 10.99 2.23 -19.02
CA ALA A 20 11.33 2.63 -17.66
C ALA A 20 10.44 3.76 -17.15
N VAL A 21 10.37 3.86 -15.82
CA VAL A 21 9.74 4.95 -15.06
C VAL A 21 10.71 5.45 -14.00
N VAL A 22 10.50 6.66 -13.51
CA VAL A 22 11.21 7.18 -12.34
C VAL A 22 10.31 7.03 -11.13
N VAL A 23 10.79 6.30 -10.12
CA VAL A 23 10.13 6.14 -8.82
C VAL A 23 10.90 6.94 -7.80
N THR A 24 10.21 7.78 -7.02
CA THR A 24 10.82 8.62 -5.99
C THR A 24 10.25 8.33 -4.62
N ASP A 25 11.10 8.42 -3.61
CA ASP A 25 10.72 8.60 -2.22
C ASP A 25 11.09 10.02 -1.75
N GLU A 26 11.11 10.24 -0.44
CA GLU A 26 11.50 11.54 0.15
C GLU A 26 13.01 11.81 0.02
N THR A 27 13.81 10.78 -0.21
CA THR A 27 15.28 10.84 -0.12
C THR A 27 15.97 10.74 -1.46
N GLU A 28 15.47 9.94 -2.39
CA GLU A 28 16.14 9.62 -3.66
C GLU A 28 15.17 9.18 -4.75
N GLY A 29 15.69 8.97 -5.95
CA GLY A 29 14.95 8.47 -7.10
C GLY A 29 15.63 7.30 -7.79
N HIS A 30 14.81 6.45 -8.40
CA HIS A 30 15.24 5.23 -9.06
C HIS A 30 14.69 5.16 -10.48
N VAL A 31 15.51 4.74 -11.42
CA VAL A 31 15.02 4.22 -12.70
C VAL A 31 14.51 2.80 -12.46
N VAL A 32 13.26 2.53 -12.79
CA VAL A 32 12.57 1.25 -12.53
C VAL A 32 11.94 0.74 -13.83
N PHE A 33 12.02 -0.58 -14.08
CA PHE A 33 11.37 -1.23 -15.20
C PHE A 33 11.03 -2.70 -14.87
N ALA A 34 10.01 -3.25 -15.54
CA ALA A 34 9.64 -4.66 -15.38
C ALA A 34 10.80 -5.57 -15.80
N ALA A 35 11.17 -6.53 -14.95
CA ALA A 35 12.31 -7.41 -15.21
C ALA A 35 12.10 -8.31 -16.43
N GLU A 36 10.84 -8.69 -16.75
CA GLU A 36 10.49 -9.42 -17.97
C GLU A 36 10.76 -8.62 -19.26
N ALA A 37 10.70 -7.28 -19.17
CA ALA A 37 10.92 -6.38 -20.30
C ALA A 37 12.39 -5.94 -20.43
N ALA A 38 13.32 -6.54 -19.67
CA ALA A 38 14.73 -6.18 -19.70
C ALA A 38 15.34 -6.40 -21.11
N THR A 39 15.88 -5.33 -21.68
CA THR A 39 16.60 -5.35 -22.97
C THR A 39 18.00 -4.79 -22.79
N THR A 40 18.90 -5.14 -23.73
CA THR A 40 20.26 -4.58 -23.72
C THR A 40 20.25 -3.05 -23.79
N ALA A 41 19.35 -2.46 -24.59
CA ALA A 41 19.25 -1.01 -24.73
C ALA A 41 18.80 -0.34 -23.42
N LEU A 42 17.80 -0.92 -22.75
CA LEU A 42 17.28 -0.41 -21.46
C LEU A 42 18.33 -0.50 -20.35
N LEU A 43 19.09 -1.59 -20.32
CA LEU A 43 20.21 -1.76 -19.40
C LEU A 43 21.37 -0.78 -19.68
N ALA A 44 21.73 -0.60 -20.95
CA ALA A 44 22.77 0.36 -21.34
C ALA A 44 22.37 1.80 -20.94
N PHE A 45 21.08 2.16 -21.11
CA PHE A 45 20.54 3.42 -20.63
C PHE A 45 20.66 3.53 -19.12
N THR A 46 20.18 2.52 -18.38
CA THR A 46 20.22 2.51 -16.91
C THR A 46 21.64 2.66 -16.39
N ILE A 47 22.59 1.86 -16.89
CA ILE A 47 24.00 1.92 -16.47
C ILE A 47 24.62 3.30 -16.73
N ARG A 48 24.29 3.93 -17.86
CA ARG A 48 24.86 5.23 -18.25
C ARG A 48 24.35 6.38 -17.40
N HIS A 49 23.07 6.32 -16.97
CA HIS A 49 22.39 7.47 -16.39
C HIS A 49 22.09 7.32 -14.89
N THR A 50 22.54 6.24 -14.26
CA THR A 50 22.30 5.96 -12.83
C THR A 50 23.60 5.53 -12.14
N SER A 51 23.52 5.03 -10.90
CA SER A 51 24.68 4.46 -10.19
C SER A 51 25.30 3.24 -10.90
N GLY A 52 24.56 2.61 -11.83
CA GLY A 52 24.99 1.38 -12.49
C GLY A 52 24.92 0.13 -11.60
N TYR A 53 24.60 0.27 -10.30
CA TYR A 53 24.38 -0.84 -9.38
C TYR A 53 22.94 -1.36 -9.52
N VAL A 54 22.74 -2.20 -10.54
CA VAL A 54 21.40 -2.68 -10.89
C VAL A 54 20.94 -3.78 -9.94
N ARG A 55 19.81 -3.56 -9.31
CA ARG A 55 19.14 -4.50 -8.42
C ARG A 55 17.86 -5.03 -9.06
N VAL A 56 17.38 -6.20 -8.61
CA VAL A 56 16.12 -6.79 -9.03
C VAL A 56 15.28 -7.12 -7.81
N ALA A 57 14.18 -6.43 -7.63
CA ALA A 57 13.21 -6.73 -6.58
C ALA A 57 12.35 -7.93 -6.99
N LEU A 58 12.21 -8.89 -6.07
CA LEU A 58 11.44 -10.13 -6.22
C LEU A 58 10.65 -10.40 -4.93
N PRO A 59 9.45 -11.01 -4.99
CA PRO A 59 8.77 -11.52 -3.82
C PRO A 59 9.61 -12.57 -3.08
N GLY A 60 9.39 -12.73 -1.77
CA GLY A 60 10.15 -13.65 -0.94
C GLY A 60 10.13 -15.10 -1.42
N ASN A 61 8.97 -15.60 -1.85
CA ASN A 61 8.81 -16.95 -2.40
C ASN A 61 9.63 -17.17 -3.69
N GLU A 62 9.78 -16.15 -4.54
CA GLU A 62 10.65 -16.23 -5.73
C GLU A 62 12.13 -16.27 -5.34
N CYS A 63 12.53 -15.50 -4.33
CA CYS A 63 13.89 -15.57 -3.78
C CYS A 63 14.19 -16.98 -3.23
N GLU A 64 13.25 -17.59 -2.56
CA GLU A 64 13.38 -18.98 -2.04
C GLU A 64 13.45 -19.98 -3.18
N ARG A 65 12.55 -19.91 -4.16
CA ARG A 65 12.51 -20.78 -5.33
C ARG A 65 13.82 -20.75 -6.13
N LEU A 66 14.42 -19.59 -6.27
CA LEU A 66 15.67 -19.40 -7.00
C LEU A 66 16.91 -19.59 -6.10
N ASN A 67 16.75 -19.95 -4.82
CA ASN A 67 17.81 -20.09 -3.84
C ASN A 67 18.70 -18.83 -3.79
N LEU A 68 18.07 -17.68 -3.51
CA LEU A 68 18.72 -16.38 -3.36
C LEU A 68 18.77 -16.01 -1.86
N PRO A 69 19.74 -16.51 -1.11
CA PRO A 69 19.85 -16.25 0.33
C PRO A 69 20.18 -14.79 0.60
N PRO A 70 19.78 -14.23 1.75
CA PRO A 70 20.17 -12.88 2.16
C PRO A 70 21.69 -12.79 2.33
N MET A 71 22.27 -11.63 2.06
CA MET A 71 23.71 -11.37 2.15
C MET A 71 24.20 -11.31 3.60
N CYS A 72 23.33 -10.99 4.55
CA CYS A 72 23.67 -10.96 5.98
C CYS A 72 22.48 -11.39 6.84
N HIS A 73 22.77 -11.72 8.09
CA HIS A 73 21.74 -12.00 9.10
C HIS A 73 21.10 -10.69 9.56
N GLY A 74 19.78 -10.67 9.64
CA GLY A 74 18.99 -9.51 10.05
C GLY A 74 18.01 -9.04 8.98
N ASP A 75 17.42 -7.86 9.18
CA ASP A 75 16.40 -7.28 8.30
C ASP A 75 17.04 -6.68 7.04
N THR A 76 17.69 -7.49 6.21
CA THR A 76 18.17 -7.04 4.92
C THR A 76 17.38 -7.66 3.78
N SER A 77 16.90 -6.80 2.92
CA SER A 77 16.26 -7.19 1.67
C SER A 77 17.26 -7.64 0.60
N HIS A 78 18.58 -7.41 0.79
CA HIS A 78 19.60 -7.75 -0.20
C HIS A 78 19.95 -9.24 -0.18
N CYS A 79 19.93 -9.86 -1.35
CA CYS A 79 20.31 -11.25 -1.56
C CYS A 79 21.66 -11.34 -2.28
N VAL A 80 22.27 -12.53 -2.22
CA VAL A 80 23.51 -12.82 -2.94
C VAL A 80 23.36 -12.48 -4.41
N SER A 81 24.34 -11.75 -4.97
CA SER A 81 24.34 -11.36 -6.39
C SER A 81 24.50 -12.58 -7.31
N VAL A 82 23.92 -12.49 -8.50
CA VAL A 82 23.90 -13.60 -9.44
C VAL A 82 24.19 -13.17 -10.87
N ASP A 83 24.60 -14.15 -11.69
CA ASP A 83 24.58 -14.10 -13.15
C ASP A 83 23.91 -15.35 -13.69
N VAL A 84 23.12 -15.23 -14.77
CA VAL A 84 22.58 -16.40 -15.46
C VAL A 84 23.68 -17.15 -16.19
N ARG A 85 23.67 -18.47 -16.15
CA ARG A 85 24.65 -19.32 -16.87
C ARG A 85 24.63 -19.08 -18.38
N GLY A 86 25.77 -19.24 -19.02
CA GLY A 86 25.91 -19.07 -20.46
C GLY A 86 25.98 -17.59 -20.91
N THR A 87 26.25 -16.69 -19.97
CA THR A 87 26.71 -15.32 -20.25
C THR A 87 28.25 -15.31 -20.27
N GLY A 88 28.83 -14.24 -20.84
CA GLY A 88 30.31 -14.04 -20.79
C GLY A 88 30.80 -13.73 -19.38
N THR A 89 31.39 -12.54 -19.18
CA THR A 89 31.82 -12.07 -17.86
C THR A 89 30.66 -11.65 -16.93
N GLY A 90 29.43 -11.58 -17.43
CA GLY A 90 28.24 -11.20 -16.67
C GLY A 90 28.02 -9.67 -16.54
N ILE A 91 29.08 -8.86 -16.66
CA ILE A 91 29.03 -7.40 -16.37
C ILE A 91 28.42 -6.56 -17.49
N SER A 92 28.41 -7.04 -18.75
CA SER A 92 27.91 -6.26 -19.88
C SER A 92 26.41 -5.94 -19.73
N ALA A 93 25.94 -4.86 -20.37
CA ALA A 93 24.51 -4.55 -20.39
C ALA A 93 23.68 -5.72 -20.97
N ARG A 94 24.22 -6.44 -21.96
CA ARG A 94 23.59 -7.62 -22.55
C ARG A 94 23.46 -8.76 -21.54
N ASP A 95 24.53 -9.07 -20.83
CA ASP A 95 24.55 -10.19 -19.89
C ASP A 95 23.68 -9.90 -18.67
N ARG A 96 23.74 -8.66 -18.14
CA ARG A 96 22.86 -8.24 -17.04
C ARG A 96 21.38 -8.23 -17.46
N ALA A 97 21.06 -7.80 -18.69
CA ALA A 97 19.68 -7.88 -19.18
C ALA A 97 19.17 -9.32 -19.24
N ARG A 98 20.00 -10.28 -19.70
CA ARG A 98 19.66 -11.71 -19.69
C ARG A 98 19.45 -12.24 -18.28
N THR A 99 20.32 -11.86 -17.35
CA THR A 99 20.20 -12.25 -15.94
C THR A 99 18.92 -11.70 -15.30
N ILE A 100 18.57 -10.43 -15.55
CA ILE A 100 17.36 -9.80 -15.05
C ILE A 100 16.10 -10.49 -15.60
N ALA A 101 16.06 -10.74 -16.92
CA ALA A 101 14.95 -11.46 -17.53
C ALA A 101 14.81 -12.91 -17.01
N ALA A 102 15.94 -13.59 -16.77
CA ALA A 102 15.94 -14.92 -16.19
C ALA A 102 15.43 -14.93 -14.74
N LEU A 103 15.76 -13.92 -13.92
CA LEU A 103 15.24 -13.79 -12.55
C LEU A 103 13.72 -13.62 -12.52
N ALA A 104 13.13 -12.97 -13.53
CA ALA A 104 11.68 -12.82 -13.66
C ALA A 104 10.99 -14.05 -14.26
N SER A 105 11.71 -14.98 -14.86
CA SER A 105 11.13 -16.11 -15.56
C SER A 105 10.63 -17.22 -14.61
N ALA A 106 9.39 -17.65 -14.80
CA ALA A 106 8.85 -18.83 -14.10
C ALA A 106 9.57 -20.14 -14.47
N LYS A 107 10.24 -20.16 -15.63
CA LYS A 107 10.94 -21.35 -16.14
C LYS A 107 12.34 -21.49 -15.57
N SER A 108 12.90 -20.45 -15.00
CA SER A 108 14.25 -20.48 -14.39
C SER A 108 14.25 -21.27 -13.10
N ALA A 109 15.33 -21.99 -12.88
CA ALA A 109 15.62 -22.74 -11.63
C ALA A 109 16.87 -22.19 -10.93
N ALA A 110 17.08 -22.55 -9.67
CA ALA A 110 18.24 -22.13 -8.91
C ALA A 110 19.59 -22.51 -9.57
N ALA A 111 19.62 -23.64 -10.30
CA ALA A 111 20.80 -24.11 -11.01
C ALA A 111 21.17 -23.25 -12.23
N ASP A 112 20.26 -22.43 -12.72
CA ASP A 112 20.53 -21.55 -13.88
C ASP A 112 21.41 -20.35 -13.52
N PHE A 113 21.65 -20.13 -12.22
CA PHE A 113 22.38 -18.94 -11.74
C PHE A 113 23.73 -19.33 -11.13
N LEU A 114 24.73 -18.52 -11.48
CA LEU A 114 26.05 -18.49 -10.82
C LEU A 114 25.99 -17.50 -9.64
N ARG A 115 26.74 -17.78 -8.58
CA ARG A 115 26.87 -16.96 -7.37
C ARG A 115 28.34 -16.89 -6.98
N PRO A 116 28.93 -15.70 -6.77
CA PRO A 116 28.33 -14.36 -6.97
C PRO A 116 28.21 -13.99 -8.46
N GLY A 117 27.54 -12.86 -8.73
CA GLY A 117 27.40 -12.28 -10.07
C GLY A 117 27.27 -10.75 -10.03
N HIS A 118 26.72 -10.16 -11.09
CA HIS A 118 26.67 -8.71 -11.31
C HIS A 118 25.28 -8.09 -11.21
N VAL A 119 24.25 -8.90 -10.95
CA VAL A 119 22.90 -8.43 -10.65
C VAL A 119 22.58 -8.78 -9.19
N ALA A 120 22.13 -7.80 -8.42
CA ALA A 120 21.83 -7.95 -7.00
C ALA A 120 20.32 -8.12 -6.77
N PRO A 121 19.83 -9.33 -6.49
CA PRO A 121 18.42 -9.52 -6.15
C PRO A 121 18.10 -8.89 -4.80
N MET A 122 16.84 -8.42 -4.66
CA MET A 122 16.30 -7.88 -3.42
C MET A 122 14.97 -8.56 -3.10
N ARG A 123 14.78 -8.88 -1.83
CA ARG A 123 13.50 -9.41 -1.34
C ARG A 123 12.55 -8.24 -1.08
N ALA A 124 11.41 -8.25 -1.76
CA ALA A 124 10.29 -7.34 -1.53
C ALA A 124 9.20 -8.03 -0.71
N GLU A 125 8.44 -7.25 0.09
CA GLU A 125 7.28 -7.72 0.80
C GLU A 125 6.16 -8.17 -0.16
N SER A 126 5.41 -9.21 0.21
CA SER A 126 4.34 -9.78 -0.62
C SER A 126 3.23 -8.79 -0.94
N ASP A 127 2.86 -7.96 0.05
CA ASP A 127 1.81 -6.93 -0.10
C ASP A 127 2.33 -5.60 -0.66
N GLY A 128 3.61 -5.56 -1.04
CA GLY A 128 4.24 -4.43 -1.69
C GLY A 128 4.24 -3.17 -0.82
N VAL A 129 4.00 -2.01 -1.48
CA VAL A 129 4.02 -0.70 -0.80
C VAL A 129 2.97 -0.55 0.30
N LEU A 130 1.92 -1.34 0.31
CA LEU A 130 0.90 -1.29 1.36
C LEU A 130 1.41 -1.85 2.68
N ARG A 131 2.38 -2.77 2.64
CA ARG A 131 3.06 -3.31 3.82
C ARG A 131 4.31 -2.51 4.17
N ARG A 132 5.14 -2.21 3.18
CA ARG A 132 6.41 -1.50 3.33
C ARG A 132 6.62 -0.52 2.18
N PRO A 133 6.39 0.79 2.39
CA PRO A 133 6.48 1.80 1.33
C PRO A 133 7.96 2.13 1.00
N ARG A 134 8.63 1.23 0.29
CA ARG A 134 10.04 1.36 -0.13
C ARG A 134 10.20 1.13 -1.64
N PRO A 135 11.35 1.53 -2.24
CA PRO A 135 11.58 1.43 -3.68
C PRO A 135 11.44 0.02 -4.27
N ALA A 136 11.90 -1.02 -3.55
CA ALA A 136 11.78 -2.40 -4.00
C ALA A 136 10.31 -2.84 -4.13
N GLU A 137 9.49 -2.52 -3.13
CA GLU A 137 8.06 -2.80 -3.13
C GLU A 137 7.34 -2.02 -4.22
N ALA A 138 7.66 -0.73 -4.39
CA ALA A 138 7.07 0.09 -5.44
C ALA A 138 7.40 -0.44 -6.84
N ALA A 139 8.62 -0.94 -7.04
CA ALA A 139 9.04 -1.53 -8.30
C ALA A 139 8.24 -2.79 -8.64
N VAL A 140 8.08 -3.71 -7.68
CA VAL A 140 7.31 -4.96 -7.87
C VAL A 140 5.83 -4.68 -8.10
N ASP A 141 5.27 -3.73 -7.37
CA ASP A 141 3.88 -3.34 -7.51
C ASP A 141 3.57 -2.72 -8.86
N LEU A 142 4.42 -1.80 -9.32
CA LEU A 142 4.27 -1.20 -10.66
C LEU A 142 4.37 -2.25 -11.76
N ALA A 143 5.29 -3.22 -11.65
CA ALA A 143 5.39 -4.32 -12.59
C ALA A 143 4.09 -5.16 -12.61
N TYR A 144 3.57 -5.50 -11.45
CA TYR A 144 2.32 -6.25 -11.31
C TYR A 144 1.10 -5.49 -11.87
N LEU A 145 0.96 -4.21 -11.51
CA LEU A 145 -0.11 -3.35 -12.02
C LEU A 145 -0.03 -3.13 -13.54
N ALA A 146 1.18 -3.24 -14.10
CA ALA A 146 1.43 -3.19 -15.54
C ALA A 146 1.17 -4.52 -16.26
N GLY A 147 0.73 -5.58 -15.57
CA GLY A 147 0.44 -6.90 -16.15
C GLY A 147 1.65 -7.82 -16.27
N HIS A 148 2.81 -7.45 -15.69
CA HIS A 148 4.00 -8.28 -15.61
C HIS A 148 4.03 -9.14 -14.35
N ARG A 149 4.96 -10.08 -14.29
CA ARG A 149 5.26 -10.77 -13.03
C ARG A 149 5.77 -9.78 -11.98
N ARG A 150 5.61 -10.12 -10.71
CA ARG A 150 6.12 -9.32 -9.57
C ARG A 150 7.65 -9.37 -9.53
N ALA A 151 8.30 -8.81 -10.54
CA ALA A 151 9.74 -8.73 -10.67
C ALA A 151 10.12 -7.45 -11.41
N ALA A 152 10.96 -6.61 -10.81
CA ALA A 152 11.36 -5.35 -11.43
C ALA A 152 12.81 -5.02 -11.14
N ALA A 153 13.52 -4.48 -12.14
CA ALA A 153 14.84 -3.91 -11.96
C ALA A 153 14.73 -2.46 -11.48
N LEU A 154 15.66 -2.05 -10.61
CA LEU A 154 15.76 -0.69 -10.09
C LEU A 154 17.23 -0.28 -9.92
N CYS A 155 17.50 1.01 -10.13
CA CYS A 155 18.83 1.58 -9.97
C CYS A 155 18.75 3.06 -9.58
N GLU A 156 19.52 3.48 -8.57
CA GLU A 156 19.51 4.85 -8.05
C GLU A 156 20.04 5.85 -9.05
N ILE A 157 19.40 7.02 -9.10
CA ILE A 157 19.84 8.14 -9.94
C ILE A 157 20.85 8.96 -9.15
N VAL A 158 22.06 9.03 -9.67
CA VAL A 158 23.16 9.86 -9.09
C VAL A 158 22.94 11.32 -9.49
N SER A 159 23.17 12.25 -8.56
CA SER A 159 23.10 13.67 -8.83
C SER A 159 24.19 14.09 -9.85
N ARG A 160 23.77 14.76 -10.91
CA ARG A 160 24.69 15.37 -11.88
C ARG A 160 25.34 16.64 -11.35
N ARG A 161 24.64 17.33 -10.44
CA ARG A 161 25.14 18.56 -9.79
C ARG A 161 26.18 18.26 -8.72
N ASN A 162 26.05 17.12 -8.05
CA ASN A 162 26.98 16.64 -7.04
C ASN A 162 27.11 15.10 -7.11
N PRO A 163 28.03 14.56 -7.92
CA PRO A 163 28.18 13.11 -8.09
C PRO A 163 28.50 12.30 -6.83
N ALA A 164 28.82 12.97 -5.72
CA ALA A 164 28.97 12.32 -4.41
C ALA A 164 27.63 12.04 -3.70
N ARG A 165 26.49 12.45 -4.29
CA ARG A 165 25.15 12.30 -3.71
C ARG A 165 24.17 11.71 -4.72
N MET A 166 23.03 11.20 -4.22
CA MET A 166 21.91 10.80 -5.04
C MET A 166 21.09 12.03 -5.46
N ALA A 167 20.47 11.96 -6.64
CA ALA A 167 19.59 13.00 -7.15
C ALA A 167 18.31 13.10 -6.30
N ARG A 168 17.81 14.31 -6.08
CA ARG A 168 16.64 14.61 -5.24
C ARG A 168 15.78 15.73 -5.80
N GLY A 169 14.52 15.76 -5.42
CA GLY A 169 13.59 16.86 -5.68
C GLY A 169 13.54 17.28 -7.15
N ALA A 170 13.86 18.54 -7.43
CA ALA A 170 13.78 19.10 -8.77
C ALA A 170 14.70 18.40 -9.79
N GLU A 171 15.85 17.89 -9.36
CA GLU A 171 16.78 17.20 -10.25
C GLU A 171 16.19 15.89 -10.81
N LEU A 172 15.36 15.18 -10.02
CA LEU A 172 14.63 14.00 -10.49
C LEU A 172 13.54 14.36 -11.51
N VAL A 173 12.89 15.52 -11.34
CA VAL A 173 11.92 16.04 -12.31
C VAL A 173 12.62 16.38 -13.61
N GLU A 174 13.75 17.08 -13.56
CA GLU A 174 14.58 17.43 -14.72
C GLU A 174 15.02 16.16 -15.46
N PHE A 175 15.51 15.16 -14.74
CA PHE A 175 15.90 13.87 -15.28
C PHE A 175 14.73 13.16 -16.01
N ALA A 176 13.57 13.12 -15.36
CA ALA A 176 12.38 12.49 -15.94
C ALA A 176 11.92 13.20 -17.23
N VAL A 177 11.94 14.53 -17.24
CA VAL A 177 11.59 15.34 -18.43
C VAL A 177 12.62 15.13 -19.56
N GLU A 178 13.91 15.23 -19.27
CA GLU A 178 14.99 15.05 -20.27
C GLU A 178 14.91 13.69 -20.98
N HIS A 179 14.59 12.64 -20.23
CA HIS A 179 14.53 11.28 -20.77
C HIS A 179 13.11 10.82 -21.15
N ALA A 180 12.12 11.70 -21.10
CA ALA A 180 10.71 11.42 -21.39
C ALA A 180 10.17 10.23 -20.58
N LEU A 181 10.57 10.11 -19.31
CA LEU A 181 10.14 9.08 -18.40
C LEU A 181 9.01 9.59 -17.50
N PRO A 182 7.94 8.80 -17.27
CA PRO A 182 6.98 9.11 -16.21
C PRO A 182 7.67 9.13 -14.84
N LEU A 183 7.23 10.06 -13.99
CA LEU A 183 7.68 10.17 -12.60
C LEU A 183 6.50 9.94 -11.67
N VAL A 184 6.70 9.09 -10.67
CA VAL A 184 5.71 8.75 -9.64
C VAL A 184 6.39 8.63 -8.29
N SER A 185 5.75 9.14 -7.24
CA SER A 185 6.24 8.92 -5.87
C SER A 185 5.64 7.65 -5.27
N ILE A 186 6.36 7.06 -4.30
CA ILE A 186 5.88 5.89 -3.54
C ILE A 186 4.58 6.24 -2.82
N GLY A 187 4.46 7.45 -2.26
CA GLY A 187 3.23 7.90 -1.60
C GLY A 187 2.02 7.97 -2.55
N GLU A 188 2.22 8.41 -3.81
CA GLU A 188 1.16 8.38 -4.82
C GLU A 188 0.73 6.96 -5.17
N LEU A 189 1.68 6.02 -5.25
CA LEU A 189 1.38 4.61 -5.51
C LEU A 189 0.63 3.96 -4.35
N VAL A 190 1.03 4.23 -3.10
CA VAL A 190 0.31 3.80 -1.89
C VAL A 190 -1.13 4.29 -1.91
N ALA A 191 -1.32 5.61 -2.12
CA ALA A 191 -2.65 6.21 -2.18
C ALA A 191 -3.49 5.66 -3.33
N TYR A 192 -2.89 5.37 -4.48
CA TYR A 192 -3.57 4.74 -5.61
C TYR A 192 -4.05 3.32 -5.27
N ARG A 193 -3.17 2.45 -4.74
CA ARG A 193 -3.51 1.07 -4.38
C ARG A 193 -4.58 1.00 -3.30
N ARG A 194 -4.49 1.84 -2.26
CA ARG A 194 -5.53 1.93 -1.21
C ARG A 194 -6.91 2.27 -1.77
N ARG A 195 -6.98 3.11 -2.80
CA ARG A 195 -8.26 3.49 -3.42
C ARG A 195 -8.81 2.46 -4.40
N THR A 196 -7.93 1.72 -5.07
CA THR A 196 -8.32 0.82 -6.17
C THR A 196 -8.40 -0.64 -5.79
N GLU A 197 -7.73 -1.04 -4.71
CA GLU A 197 -7.70 -2.42 -4.22
C GLU A 197 -8.48 -2.54 -2.91
N PRO A 198 -9.26 -3.62 -2.70
CA PRO A 198 -9.97 -3.85 -1.44
C PRO A 198 -9.01 -3.84 -0.26
N GLN A 199 -9.31 -3.03 0.76
CA GLN A 199 -8.52 -2.95 1.98
C GLN A 199 -9.06 -3.86 3.08
N VAL A 200 -10.32 -4.27 2.97
CA VAL A 200 -10.97 -5.16 3.92
C VAL A 200 -11.70 -6.29 3.21
N VAL A 201 -11.82 -7.42 3.89
CA VAL A 201 -12.67 -8.54 3.47
C VAL A 201 -13.70 -8.82 4.55
N ARG A 202 -14.95 -9.09 4.13
CA ARG A 202 -16.01 -9.53 5.03
C ARG A 202 -15.71 -10.95 5.50
N LEU A 203 -15.77 -11.19 6.81
CA LEU A 203 -15.52 -12.51 7.41
C LEU A 203 -16.83 -13.23 7.74
N THR A 204 -17.73 -12.53 8.43
CA THR A 204 -18.96 -13.12 8.97
C THR A 204 -20.02 -12.05 9.16
N GLU A 205 -21.24 -12.49 9.25
CA GLU A 205 -22.39 -11.66 9.59
C GLU A 205 -23.25 -12.37 10.62
N THR A 206 -23.73 -11.65 11.61
CA THR A 206 -24.58 -12.19 12.68
C THR A 206 -25.56 -11.13 13.19
N VAL A 207 -26.51 -11.58 13.97
CA VAL A 207 -27.43 -10.72 14.72
C VAL A 207 -27.00 -10.74 16.17
N LEU A 208 -26.71 -9.56 16.71
CA LEU A 208 -26.21 -9.40 18.09
C LEU A 208 -27.26 -8.65 18.92
N PRO A 209 -27.86 -9.29 19.93
CA PRO A 209 -28.65 -8.60 20.92
C PRO A 209 -27.73 -7.81 21.86
N THR A 210 -27.98 -6.52 22.00
CA THR A 210 -27.23 -5.61 22.88
C THR A 210 -28.20 -4.88 23.80
N TRP A 211 -27.67 -4.16 24.78
CA TRP A 211 -28.48 -3.31 25.64
C TRP A 211 -29.18 -2.16 24.88
N ALA A 212 -28.63 -1.76 23.71
CA ALA A 212 -29.23 -0.75 22.83
C ALA A 212 -30.24 -1.36 21.82
N GLY A 213 -30.55 -2.65 21.91
CA GLY A 213 -31.43 -3.37 21.02
C GLY A 213 -30.71 -4.44 20.19
N THR A 214 -31.44 -5.01 19.24
CA THR A 214 -30.85 -6.03 18.35
C THR A 214 -30.27 -5.38 17.10
N SER A 215 -29.00 -5.65 16.85
CA SER A 215 -28.26 -5.09 15.73
C SER A 215 -27.71 -6.19 14.81
N ARG A 216 -27.63 -5.91 13.54
CA ARG A 216 -26.87 -6.74 12.57
C ARG A 216 -25.40 -6.35 12.66
N VAL A 217 -24.53 -7.33 12.85
CA VAL A 217 -23.08 -7.09 13.00
C VAL A 217 -22.32 -7.85 11.92
N ILE A 218 -21.41 -7.15 11.26
CA ILE A 218 -20.57 -7.71 10.21
C ILE A 218 -19.11 -7.56 10.66
N GLY A 219 -18.38 -8.68 10.68
CA GLY A 219 -16.95 -8.72 10.92
C GLY A 219 -16.17 -8.53 9.64
N PHE A 220 -15.16 -7.69 9.68
CA PHE A 220 -14.22 -7.43 8.59
C PHE A 220 -12.79 -7.69 9.05
N ARG A 221 -11.93 -8.11 8.12
CA ARG A 221 -10.47 -8.20 8.34
C ARG A 221 -9.77 -7.28 7.36
N ASP A 222 -8.81 -6.51 7.87
CA ASP A 222 -7.85 -5.77 7.05
C ASP A 222 -6.97 -6.76 6.27
N VAL A 223 -6.87 -6.54 4.96
CA VAL A 223 -6.15 -7.46 4.05
C VAL A 223 -4.64 -7.38 4.25
N HIS A 224 -4.12 -6.20 4.63
CA HIS A 224 -2.67 -5.94 4.63
C HIS A 224 -2.05 -5.93 6.02
N GLN A 225 -2.82 -5.52 7.03
CA GLN A 225 -2.31 -5.33 8.40
C GLN A 225 -2.87 -6.35 9.40
N GLY A 226 -3.93 -7.08 9.03
CA GLY A 226 -4.52 -8.13 9.84
C GLY A 226 -5.37 -7.63 11.01
N GLY A 227 -5.75 -6.36 11.03
CA GLY A 227 -6.74 -5.82 11.96
C GLY A 227 -8.13 -6.42 11.73
N GLU A 228 -8.91 -6.60 12.79
CA GLU A 228 -10.29 -7.09 12.69
C GLU A 228 -11.25 -5.99 13.17
N HIS A 229 -12.22 -5.66 12.34
CA HIS A 229 -13.13 -4.55 12.53
C HIS A 229 -14.58 -5.03 12.55
N LEU A 230 -15.46 -4.26 13.18
CA LEU A 230 -16.90 -4.56 13.19
C LEU A 230 -17.68 -3.40 12.60
N ALA A 231 -18.71 -3.72 11.82
CA ALA A 231 -19.78 -2.79 11.49
C ALA A 231 -21.03 -3.22 12.24
N VAL A 232 -21.53 -2.38 13.14
CA VAL A 232 -22.78 -2.58 13.86
C VAL A 232 -23.85 -1.77 13.16
N ILE A 233 -24.84 -2.44 12.61
CA ILE A 233 -25.89 -1.87 11.78
C ILE A 233 -27.21 -1.90 12.57
N ILE A 234 -27.77 -0.73 12.81
CA ILE A 234 -29.04 -0.52 13.52
C ILE A 234 -30.10 -0.21 12.48
N GLY A 235 -31.15 -0.98 12.45
CA GLY A 235 -32.25 -0.83 11.47
C GLY A 235 -31.80 -1.10 10.03
N ALA A 236 -32.39 -0.36 9.09
CA ALA A 236 -32.03 -0.48 7.66
C ALA A 236 -30.92 0.50 7.29
N ALA A 237 -29.76 -0.04 6.89
CA ALA A 237 -28.70 0.73 6.26
C ALA A 237 -28.60 0.27 4.79
N GLY A 238 -28.72 1.20 3.83
CA GLY A 238 -28.64 0.86 2.41
C GLY A 238 -28.74 2.09 1.50
N ALA A 239 -28.67 1.84 0.19
CA ALA A 239 -28.63 2.89 -0.82
C ALA A 239 -29.88 3.78 -0.81
N GLY A 240 -29.68 5.10 -0.84
CA GLY A 240 -30.71 6.10 -1.09
C GLY A 240 -31.26 6.82 0.13
N VAL A 241 -30.73 6.55 1.34
CA VAL A 241 -31.07 7.31 2.54
C VAL A 241 -29.77 7.64 3.29
N PRO A 242 -29.52 8.91 3.66
CA PRO A 242 -28.38 9.27 4.48
C PRO A 242 -28.37 8.51 5.81
N VAL A 243 -27.31 7.75 6.07
CA VAL A 243 -27.18 6.90 7.25
C VAL A 243 -26.30 7.60 8.28
N PRO A 244 -26.75 7.74 9.54
CA PRO A 244 -25.90 8.18 10.64
C PRO A 244 -24.69 7.25 10.78
N LEU A 245 -23.48 7.83 10.78
CA LEU A 245 -22.22 7.10 10.94
C LEU A 245 -21.50 7.54 12.20
N HIS A 246 -21.07 6.58 13.00
CA HIS A 246 -20.10 6.78 14.06
C HIS A 246 -18.89 5.87 13.84
N VAL A 247 -17.69 6.46 13.83
CA VAL A 247 -16.44 5.71 13.73
C VAL A 247 -15.77 5.72 15.10
N HIS A 248 -15.59 4.53 15.65
CA HIS A 248 -14.99 4.31 16.95
C HIS A 248 -13.69 3.51 16.83
N VAL A 249 -12.63 4.00 17.43
CA VAL A 249 -11.38 3.23 17.55
C VAL A 249 -11.35 2.61 18.93
N GLU A 250 -11.18 1.28 19.00
CA GLU A 250 -11.13 0.49 20.22
C GLU A 250 -10.38 1.20 21.36
N CYS A 251 -10.99 1.26 22.52
CA CYS A 251 -10.36 1.72 23.74
C CYS A 251 -10.68 0.77 24.91
N LEU A 252 -9.77 -0.14 25.21
CA LEU A 252 -9.99 -1.16 26.24
C LEU A 252 -10.45 -0.58 27.60
N THR A 253 -9.85 0.54 28.03
CA THR A 253 -10.21 1.17 29.31
C THR A 253 -11.57 1.87 29.24
N GLY A 254 -11.88 2.54 28.15
CA GLY A 254 -13.16 3.25 27.97
C GLY A 254 -14.31 2.30 27.69
N ASP A 255 -14.12 1.36 26.75
CA ASP A 255 -15.20 0.55 26.22
C ASP A 255 -15.58 -0.62 27.15
N VAL A 256 -14.59 -1.24 27.80
CA VAL A 256 -14.79 -2.41 28.67
C VAL A 256 -14.96 -2.02 30.15
N PHE A 257 -14.08 -1.13 30.64
CA PHE A 257 -14.08 -0.78 32.05
C PHE A 257 -14.85 0.52 32.39
N GLY A 258 -15.35 1.21 31.35
CA GLY A 258 -16.10 2.46 31.54
C GLY A 258 -15.25 3.57 32.20
N SER A 259 -13.95 3.61 31.89
CA SER A 259 -13.02 4.59 32.46
C SER A 259 -13.47 6.02 32.18
N LYS A 260 -13.49 6.85 33.22
CA LYS A 260 -13.78 8.29 33.08
C LYS A 260 -12.55 9.12 32.71
N ALA A 261 -11.38 8.50 32.57
CA ALA A 261 -10.15 9.17 32.13
C ALA A 261 -10.17 9.50 30.61
N CYS A 262 -11.12 8.94 29.86
CA CYS A 262 -11.35 9.26 28.45
C CYS A 262 -12.85 9.29 28.14
N ARG A 263 -13.21 9.83 26.97
CA ARG A 263 -14.60 9.92 26.51
C ARG A 263 -15.04 8.73 25.65
N CYS A 264 -14.11 7.82 25.28
CA CYS A 264 -14.32 6.78 24.30
C CYS A 264 -15.58 5.93 24.53
N GLY A 265 -15.72 5.33 25.72
CA GLY A 265 -16.91 4.53 26.07
C GLY A 265 -18.21 5.34 26.09
N GLY A 266 -18.14 6.62 26.54
CA GLY A 266 -19.27 7.53 26.53
C GLY A 266 -19.74 7.87 25.10
N GLU A 267 -18.80 8.14 24.21
CA GLU A 267 -19.06 8.44 22.79
C GLU A 267 -19.67 7.23 22.07
N LEU A 268 -19.10 6.03 22.27
CA LEU A 268 -19.64 4.79 21.71
C LEU A 268 -21.08 4.53 22.19
N ASN A 269 -21.31 4.62 23.49
CA ASN A 269 -22.61 4.39 24.09
C ASN A 269 -23.63 5.46 23.66
N GLY A 270 -23.22 6.71 23.57
CA GLY A 270 -24.03 7.82 23.07
C GLY A 270 -24.48 7.59 21.63
N ALA A 271 -23.56 7.20 20.76
CA ALA A 271 -23.85 6.90 19.35
C ALA A 271 -24.83 5.72 19.21
N LEU A 272 -24.62 4.63 19.94
CA LEU A 272 -25.52 3.48 19.93
C LEU A 272 -26.93 3.86 20.41
N ASN A 273 -27.06 4.65 21.50
CA ASN A 273 -28.35 5.12 22.00
C ASN A 273 -29.08 6.02 21.00
N GLN A 274 -28.37 6.98 20.42
CA GLN A 274 -28.92 7.91 19.46
C GLN A 274 -29.46 7.17 18.22
N MET A 275 -28.63 6.29 17.65
CA MET A 275 -29.00 5.51 16.45
C MET A 275 -30.15 4.54 16.76
N SER A 276 -30.17 3.93 17.94
CA SER A 276 -31.29 3.07 18.36
C SER A 276 -32.59 3.86 18.49
N ALA A 277 -32.56 5.05 19.07
CA ALA A 277 -33.74 5.93 19.17
C ALA A 277 -34.22 6.42 17.78
N GLN A 278 -33.30 6.66 16.85
CA GLN A 278 -33.62 7.04 15.48
C GLN A 278 -34.06 5.83 14.61
N GLY A 279 -33.79 4.61 15.04
CA GLY A 279 -34.10 3.38 14.31
C GLY A 279 -33.19 3.11 13.12
N SER A 280 -32.09 3.87 12.97
CA SER A 280 -31.13 3.67 11.87
C SER A 280 -29.73 4.19 12.22
N GLY A 281 -28.70 3.53 11.75
CA GLY A 281 -27.33 3.97 11.89
C GLY A 281 -26.30 2.88 11.65
N VAL A 282 -25.04 3.29 11.48
CA VAL A 282 -23.88 2.39 11.37
C VAL A 282 -22.80 2.85 12.33
N VAL A 283 -22.39 1.98 13.24
CA VAL A 283 -21.19 2.15 14.05
C VAL A 283 -20.09 1.29 13.45
N VAL A 284 -19.00 1.92 13.01
CA VAL A 284 -17.77 1.23 12.58
C VAL A 284 -16.83 1.19 13.77
N TYR A 285 -16.64 -0.01 14.32
CA TYR A 285 -15.73 -0.26 15.44
C TYR A 285 -14.41 -0.81 14.92
N LEU A 286 -13.36 -0.01 15.02
CA LEU A 286 -12.04 -0.31 14.48
C LEU A 286 -11.13 -0.89 15.57
N ARG A 287 -10.50 -2.01 15.23
CA ARG A 287 -9.48 -2.68 16.06
C ARG A 287 -8.17 -2.76 15.25
N PRO A 288 -7.34 -1.70 15.29
CA PRO A 288 -6.08 -1.71 14.58
C PRO A 288 -5.17 -2.85 15.06
N PRO A 289 -4.28 -3.37 14.21
CA PRO A 289 -3.38 -4.45 14.58
C PRO A 289 -2.40 -4.02 15.69
N GLY A 290 -2.00 -4.97 16.50
CA GLY A 290 -1.07 -4.76 17.61
C GLY A 290 -1.75 -4.81 18.99
N PRO A 291 -1.07 -4.35 20.05
CA PRO A 291 -1.63 -4.33 21.38
C PRO A 291 -2.86 -3.42 21.47
N PRO A 292 -3.85 -3.76 22.30
CA PRO A 292 -5.08 -2.97 22.42
C PRO A 292 -4.77 -1.53 22.79
N ARG A 293 -5.55 -0.60 22.25
CA ARG A 293 -5.51 0.80 22.68
C ARG A 293 -6.19 0.94 24.04
N ALA A 294 -5.58 1.67 24.94
CA ALA A 294 -6.12 1.92 26.26
C ALA A 294 -5.71 3.32 26.73
N CYS A 295 -6.62 4.28 26.65
CA CYS A 295 -6.37 5.65 27.08
C CYS A 295 -5.89 5.71 28.54
N GLY A 296 -4.84 6.48 28.78
CA GLY A 296 -4.21 6.59 30.10
C GLY A 296 -3.18 5.50 30.42
N LEU A 297 -3.13 4.41 29.62
CA LEU A 297 -2.15 3.32 29.80
C LEU A 297 -1.30 3.12 28.53
N PHE A 298 -1.94 2.90 27.40
CA PHE A 298 -1.28 2.60 26.11
C PHE A 298 -1.86 3.51 25.04
N ALA A 299 -1.44 4.77 25.01
CA ALA A 299 -1.82 5.69 23.93
C ALA A 299 -0.95 5.40 22.70
N ARG A 300 -1.59 5.10 21.56
CA ARG A 300 -0.95 5.06 20.25
C ARG A 300 -1.74 5.95 19.30
N ASP A 301 -1.03 6.82 18.63
CA ASP A 301 -1.60 7.56 17.50
C ASP A 301 -1.81 6.60 16.34
N VAL A 302 -3.05 6.46 15.91
CA VAL A 302 -3.39 5.74 14.68
C VAL A 302 -3.51 6.78 13.58
N ALA A 303 -2.77 6.59 12.49
CA ALA A 303 -2.79 7.53 11.38
C ALA A 303 -4.22 7.66 10.82
N GLY A 304 -4.77 8.86 10.87
CA GLY A 304 -6.17 9.13 10.48
C GLY A 304 -6.48 8.75 9.02
N GLU A 305 -5.50 8.82 8.12
CA GLU A 305 -5.66 8.37 6.73
C GLU A 305 -5.94 6.87 6.59
N LEU A 306 -5.25 6.02 7.38
CA LEU A 306 -5.48 4.57 7.38
C LEU A 306 -6.90 4.23 7.83
N ILE A 307 -7.38 4.90 8.84
CA ILE A 307 -8.73 4.74 9.36
C ILE A 307 -9.76 5.10 8.29
N SER A 308 -9.58 6.23 7.61
CA SER A 308 -10.49 6.71 6.57
C SER A 308 -10.62 5.73 5.41
N ASP A 309 -9.51 5.15 4.95
CA ASP A 309 -9.52 4.17 3.86
C ASP A 309 -10.25 2.89 4.26
N THR A 310 -9.96 2.35 5.44
CA THR A 310 -10.62 1.16 5.99
C THR A 310 -12.14 1.37 6.12
N VAL A 311 -12.56 2.50 6.71
CA VAL A 311 -13.98 2.86 6.84
C VAL A 311 -14.65 3.00 5.48
N ALA A 312 -14.02 3.67 4.53
CA ALA A 312 -14.59 3.85 3.18
C ALA A 312 -14.82 2.50 2.48
N TRP A 313 -13.90 1.54 2.62
CA TRP A 313 -14.08 0.21 2.06
C TRP A 313 -15.16 -0.61 2.78
N MET A 314 -15.26 -0.50 4.11
CA MET A 314 -16.36 -1.13 4.87
C MET A 314 -17.71 -0.58 4.44
N LEU A 315 -17.87 0.74 4.35
CA LEU A 315 -19.11 1.38 3.91
C LEU A 315 -19.49 1.00 2.48
N ARG A 316 -18.50 0.93 1.59
CA ARG A 316 -18.72 0.47 0.21
C ARG A 316 -19.22 -0.97 0.15
N ASP A 317 -18.67 -1.88 0.96
CA ASP A 317 -19.12 -3.27 1.07
C ASP A 317 -20.55 -3.38 1.62
N LEU A 318 -20.91 -2.48 2.55
CA LEU A 318 -22.26 -2.37 3.11
C LEU A 318 -23.28 -1.73 2.13
N GLY A 319 -22.84 -1.18 0.99
CA GLY A 319 -23.70 -0.44 0.07
C GLY A 319 -24.15 0.91 0.60
N VAL A 320 -23.43 1.48 1.57
CA VAL A 320 -23.71 2.79 2.16
C VAL A 320 -22.95 3.86 1.39
N TYR A 321 -23.69 4.72 0.68
CA TYR A 321 -23.12 5.76 -0.19
C TYR A 321 -23.48 7.18 0.22
N GLU A 322 -24.43 7.32 1.15
CA GLU A 322 -24.90 8.60 1.67
C GLU A 322 -24.78 8.58 3.20
N LEU A 323 -24.14 9.59 3.78
CA LEU A 323 -23.85 9.65 5.20
C LEU A 323 -24.40 10.91 5.84
N LYS A 324 -24.89 10.77 7.06
CA LYS A 324 -25.18 11.84 7.98
C LYS A 324 -24.11 11.83 9.07
N LEU A 325 -23.28 12.86 9.11
CA LEU A 325 -22.23 13.01 10.12
C LEU A 325 -22.70 13.93 11.23
N SER A 326 -22.41 13.59 12.48
CA SER A 326 -22.60 14.51 13.61
C SER A 326 -21.43 15.51 13.66
N ASP A 327 -21.71 16.76 14.09
CA ASP A 327 -20.70 17.84 14.21
C ASP A 327 -19.59 17.52 15.24
N ASP A 328 -19.82 16.58 16.14
CA ASP A 328 -18.85 16.12 17.17
C ASP A 328 -17.85 15.06 16.69
N MET A 329 -17.85 14.71 15.42
CA MET A 329 -16.86 13.77 14.89
C MET A 329 -15.48 14.42 14.85
N PRO A 330 -14.48 13.91 15.58
CA PRO A 330 -13.13 14.44 15.51
C PRO A 330 -12.63 14.31 14.07
N GLY A 331 -12.38 15.45 13.41
CA GLY A 331 -11.60 15.74 12.21
C GLY A 331 -11.18 14.60 11.29
N PHE A 332 -12.04 13.62 11.07
CA PHE A 332 -11.88 12.69 9.97
C PHE A 332 -12.15 13.48 8.69
N GLY A 333 -11.10 13.96 8.07
CA GLY A 333 -11.15 14.22 6.65
C GLY A 333 -11.46 12.90 5.97
N LEU A 334 -12.73 12.49 6.01
CA LEU A 334 -13.24 11.40 5.18
C LEU A 334 -12.95 11.82 3.75
N VAL A 335 -11.77 11.46 3.27
CA VAL A 335 -11.40 11.61 1.86
C VAL A 335 -12.21 10.57 1.11
N MET A 336 -13.46 10.95 0.87
CA MET A 336 -14.47 10.15 0.22
C MET A 336 -14.06 9.96 -1.22
N PHE A 337 -13.51 8.83 -1.52
CA PHE A 337 -13.10 8.42 -2.85
C PHE A 337 -14.31 8.13 -3.72
N GLY A 338 -15.03 9.17 -4.16
CA GLY A 338 -16.10 9.02 -5.16
C GLY A 338 -17.18 7.95 -4.88
N ALA A 339 -17.09 7.26 -3.76
CA ALA A 339 -18.02 6.20 -3.37
C ALA A 339 -19.19 6.73 -2.57
N ILE A 340 -19.04 7.86 -1.86
CA ILE A 340 -20.13 8.51 -1.12
C ILE A 340 -20.60 9.72 -1.90
N ARG A 341 -21.88 9.72 -2.25
CA ARG A 341 -22.47 10.72 -3.14
C ARG A 341 -22.84 12.01 -2.40
N GLU A 342 -23.16 11.90 -1.10
CA GLU A 342 -23.59 13.03 -0.31
C GLU A 342 -23.22 12.88 1.16
N VAL A 343 -22.71 13.95 1.77
CA VAL A 343 -22.45 14.07 3.21
C VAL A 343 -23.33 15.20 3.71
N VAL A 344 -24.29 14.90 4.54
CA VAL A 344 -25.15 15.88 5.18
C VAL A 344 -24.66 16.07 6.62
N HIS A 345 -24.29 17.32 6.95
CA HIS A 345 -24.01 17.70 8.34
C HIS A 345 -25.32 17.98 9.07
N GLU A 346 -25.48 17.44 10.28
CA GLU A 346 -26.55 17.90 11.17
C GLU A 346 -26.20 19.33 11.61
N ALA A 347 -27.03 20.30 11.23
CA ALA A 347 -26.97 21.62 11.86
C ALA A 347 -27.39 21.49 13.33
N SER A 348 -26.53 21.93 14.24
CA SER A 348 -26.74 22.00 15.68
C SER A 348 -27.94 22.88 16.06
#